data_2676c6738b9bdcda31292f73baa87c5c
#
_entry.id   2676c6738b9bdcda31292f73baa87c5c
#
_cell.length_a   1.000
_cell.length_b   1.000
_cell.length_c   1.000
_cell.angle_alpha   90.00
_cell.angle_beta   90.00
_cell.angle_gamma   90.00
#
_symmetry.space_group_name_H-M   'P 1'
#
loop_
_entity.id
_entity.type
_entity.pdbx_description
1 polymer ?
#
loop_
_entity_poly.entity_id
_entity_poly.type
_entity_poly.pdbx_seq_one_letter_code
_entity_poly.pdbx_strand_id
1 'polypeptide(L)'
;MPNLKSTPHLQATFLLLIAMLSLQSSGSLAKVLFDQFPILTVSAMRLLLGSIILAVLFKIWQVDFKQVKYKAILSYGFALAGMNLLFYLSIARLPLGIAVSFEFIGPLSVALFYAKQRFDFVWVGLAILGLVLLFPFDQAAQPLDPLGIAFALGAGACWALYIVAGQRPSGVSGNHTVCLGMFVGMLILMPLAVFSGLPTNVF
;
A
#
# COMPACT_ATOMS: atom_id res chain seq x y z
N MET A 1 -12.08 -32.03 -25.39
CA MET A 1 -12.13 -30.98 -24.36
C MET A 1 -10.94 -30.06 -24.58
N PRO A 2 -11.12 -28.79 -24.97
CA PRO A 2 -9.98 -27.90 -25.20
C PRO A 2 -9.35 -27.58 -23.85
N ASN A 3 -8.05 -27.88 -23.72
CA ASN A 3 -7.20 -27.47 -22.59
C ASN A 3 -7.22 -25.92 -22.51
N LEU A 4 -7.96 -25.38 -21.56
CA LEU A 4 -7.82 -24.01 -21.11
C LEU A 4 -6.47 -23.88 -20.38
N LYS A 5 -5.37 -23.86 -21.11
CA LYS A 5 -4.12 -23.28 -20.65
C LYS A 5 -4.43 -21.79 -20.48
N SER A 6 -4.82 -21.39 -19.28
CA SER A 6 -4.95 -19.97 -18.94
C SER A 6 -3.63 -19.30 -19.31
N THR A 7 -3.71 -18.38 -20.26
CA THR A 7 -2.53 -17.62 -20.66
C THR A 7 -1.94 -16.95 -19.40
N PRO A 8 -0.62 -16.91 -19.22
CA PRO A 8 -0.02 -16.33 -18.01
C PRO A 8 -0.50 -14.91 -17.72
N HIS A 9 -0.92 -14.17 -18.73
CA HIS A 9 -1.55 -12.86 -18.60
C HIS A 9 -2.92 -12.88 -17.91
N LEU A 10 -3.76 -13.87 -18.18
CA LEU A 10 -5.10 -13.98 -17.57
C LEU A 10 -4.99 -14.30 -16.08
N GLN A 11 -4.07 -15.19 -15.70
CA GLN A 11 -3.80 -15.51 -14.30
C GLN A 11 -3.26 -14.30 -13.54
N ALA A 12 -2.31 -13.56 -14.13
CA ALA A 12 -1.75 -12.35 -13.53
C ALA A 12 -2.82 -11.27 -13.33
N THR A 13 -3.71 -11.07 -14.31
CA THR A 13 -4.83 -10.12 -14.21
C THR A 13 -5.80 -10.53 -13.10
N PHE A 14 -6.14 -11.81 -13.00
CA PHE A 14 -7.04 -12.31 -11.96
C PHE A 14 -6.45 -12.13 -10.56
N LEU A 15 -5.17 -12.44 -10.38
CA LEU A 15 -4.47 -12.23 -9.11
C LEU A 15 -4.40 -10.73 -8.75
N LEU A 16 -4.20 -9.86 -9.73
CA LEU A 16 -4.25 -8.40 -9.54
C LEU A 16 -5.62 -7.93 -9.05
N LEU A 17 -6.70 -8.41 -9.66
CA LEU A 17 -8.07 -8.06 -9.24
C LEU A 17 -8.34 -8.53 -7.81
N ILE A 18 -7.93 -9.75 -7.43
CA ILE A 18 -8.07 -10.25 -6.06
C ILE A 18 -7.27 -9.37 -5.09
N ALA A 19 -6.03 -9.01 -5.44
CA ALA A 19 -5.20 -8.14 -4.61
C ALA A 19 -5.84 -6.75 -4.42
N MET A 20 -6.40 -6.16 -5.47
CA MET A 20 -7.11 -4.89 -5.42
C MET A 20 -8.34 -4.96 -4.51
N LEU A 21 -9.18 -5.99 -4.65
CA LEU A 21 -10.35 -6.21 -3.79
C LEU A 21 -9.93 -6.37 -2.32
N SER A 22 -8.87 -7.12 -2.05
CA SER A 22 -8.32 -7.31 -0.69
C SER A 22 -7.83 -6.00 -0.09
N LEU A 23 -7.13 -5.16 -0.87
CA LEU A 23 -6.64 -3.86 -0.42
C LEU A 23 -7.80 -2.91 -0.07
N GLN A 24 -8.81 -2.82 -0.92
CA GLN A 24 -9.96 -1.95 -0.70
C GLN A 24 -10.82 -2.41 0.49
N SER A 25 -11.05 -3.70 0.62
CA SER A 25 -11.74 -4.28 1.78
C SER A 25 -10.99 -4.00 3.08
N SER A 26 -9.66 -4.12 3.05
CA SER A 26 -8.81 -3.82 4.21
C SER A 26 -8.88 -2.34 4.63
N GLY A 27 -8.91 -1.41 3.66
CA GLY A 27 -9.07 0.02 3.94
C GLY A 27 -10.43 0.35 4.59
N SER A 28 -11.50 -0.24 4.06
CA SER A 28 -12.85 -0.07 4.62
C SER A 28 -12.95 -0.63 6.04
N LEU A 29 -12.39 -1.82 6.29
CA LEU A 29 -12.37 -2.44 7.61
C LEU A 29 -11.54 -1.62 8.60
N ALA A 30 -10.39 -1.09 8.17
CA ALA A 30 -9.55 -0.23 9.01
C ALA A 30 -10.31 1.00 9.50
N LYS A 31 -11.15 1.61 8.66
CA LYS A 31 -11.95 2.77 9.02
C LYS A 31 -12.94 2.47 10.16
N VAL A 32 -13.54 1.29 10.16
CA VAL A 32 -14.42 0.84 11.26
C VAL A 32 -13.63 0.61 12.56
N LEU A 33 -12.40 0.14 12.45
CA LEU A 33 -11.53 -0.10 13.61
C LEU A 33 -11.00 1.20 14.26
N PHE A 34 -10.99 2.32 13.54
CA PHE A 34 -10.53 3.61 14.09
C PHE A 34 -11.42 4.15 15.21
N ASP A 35 -12.68 3.71 15.27
CA ASP A 35 -13.59 4.07 16.37
C ASP A 35 -13.20 3.40 17.71
N GLN A 36 -12.45 2.29 17.63
CA GLN A 36 -12.09 1.48 18.80
C GLN A 36 -10.59 1.50 19.10
N PHE A 37 -9.75 1.72 18.09
CA PHE A 37 -8.30 1.62 18.21
C PHE A 37 -7.59 2.83 17.60
N PRO A 38 -6.46 3.28 18.19
CA PRO A 38 -5.62 4.31 17.59
C PRO A 38 -5.17 3.93 16.19
N ILE A 39 -5.13 4.91 15.28
CA ILE A 39 -4.74 4.72 13.87
C ILE A 39 -3.38 4.03 13.73
N LEU A 40 -2.42 4.42 14.56
CA LEU A 40 -1.08 3.83 14.61
C LEU A 40 -1.12 2.33 14.96
N THR A 41 -1.97 1.96 15.92
CA THR A 41 -2.16 0.56 16.33
C THR A 41 -2.73 -0.27 15.19
N VAL A 42 -3.78 0.21 14.50
CA VAL A 42 -4.39 -0.49 13.36
C VAL A 42 -3.37 -0.66 12.22
N SER A 43 -2.59 0.40 11.92
CA SER A 43 -1.55 0.36 10.89
C SER A 43 -0.43 -0.64 11.23
N ALA A 44 0.06 -0.62 12.48
CA ALA A 44 1.10 -1.54 12.93
C ALA A 44 0.63 -3.01 12.93
N MET A 45 -0.60 -3.27 13.41
CA MET A 45 -1.19 -4.61 13.41
C MET A 45 -1.38 -5.16 12.01
N ARG A 46 -1.78 -4.33 11.05
CA ARG A 46 -1.88 -4.73 9.63
C ARG A 46 -0.53 -5.20 9.10
N LEU A 47 0.55 -4.45 9.34
CA LEU A 47 1.89 -4.83 8.89
C LEU A 47 2.41 -6.06 9.63
N LEU A 48 2.12 -6.20 10.92
CA LEU A 48 2.47 -7.38 11.72
C LEU A 48 1.81 -8.63 11.15
N LEU A 49 0.49 -8.64 11.02
CA LEU A 49 -0.25 -9.79 10.50
C LEU A 49 0.17 -10.12 9.06
N GLY A 50 0.30 -9.11 8.21
CA GLY A 50 0.76 -9.29 6.84
C GLY A 50 2.17 -9.87 6.77
N SER A 51 3.11 -9.39 7.59
CA SER A 51 4.48 -9.91 7.63
C SER A 51 4.53 -11.37 8.10
N ILE A 52 3.74 -11.74 9.11
CA ILE A 52 3.66 -13.13 9.60
C ILE A 52 3.10 -14.05 8.52
N ILE A 53 1.98 -13.67 7.90
CA ILE A 53 1.35 -14.46 6.84
C ILE A 53 2.33 -14.66 5.67
N LEU A 54 2.98 -13.60 5.20
CA LEU A 54 3.94 -13.69 4.10
C LEU A 54 5.20 -14.46 4.49
N ALA A 55 5.66 -14.35 5.75
CA ALA A 55 6.79 -15.13 6.26
C ALA A 55 6.53 -16.63 6.18
N VAL A 56 5.32 -17.05 6.55
CA VAL A 56 4.90 -18.46 6.48
C VAL A 56 4.73 -18.90 5.01
N LEU A 57 4.00 -18.12 4.20
CA LEU A 57 3.73 -18.46 2.81
C LEU A 57 5.00 -18.55 1.95
N PHE A 58 5.93 -17.62 2.13
CA PHE A 58 7.17 -17.58 1.35
C PHE A 58 8.36 -18.23 2.04
N LYS A 59 8.12 -18.92 3.16
CA LYS A 59 9.15 -19.68 3.90
C LYS A 59 10.41 -18.82 4.13
N ILE A 60 10.24 -17.68 4.80
CA ILE A 60 11.29 -16.68 5.00
C ILE A 60 12.57 -17.26 5.63
N TRP A 61 12.47 -18.38 6.36
CA TRP A 61 13.60 -19.12 6.94
C TRP A 61 14.53 -19.79 5.92
N GLN A 62 14.12 -19.85 4.63
CA GLN A 62 14.94 -20.38 3.55
C GLN A 62 15.77 -19.28 2.84
N VAL A 63 15.64 -18.03 3.28
CA VAL A 63 16.38 -16.90 2.71
C VAL A 63 17.83 -16.95 3.15
N ASP A 64 18.74 -16.85 2.18
CA ASP A 64 20.15 -16.60 2.48
C ASP A 64 20.38 -15.12 2.82
N PHE A 65 20.39 -14.83 4.12
CA PHE A 65 20.56 -13.45 4.62
C PHE A 65 21.91 -12.82 4.25
N LYS A 66 22.90 -13.61 3.81
CA LYS A 66 24.20 -13.09 3.36
C LYS A 66 24.10 -12.36 2.03
N GLN A 67 23.11 -12.71 1.20
CA GLN A 67 22.87 -12.08 -0.11
C GLN A 67 21.97 -10.85 -0.02
N VAL A 68 21.32 -10.61 1.11
CA VAL A 68 20.38 -9.51 1.30
C VAL A 68 21.08 -8.16 1.21
N LYS A 69 20.62 -7.31 0.31
CA LYS A 69 21.06 -5.92 0.25
C LYS A 69 20.20 -5.07 1.19
N TYR A 70 20.63 -4.96 2.43
CA TYR A 70 19.87 -4.30 3.51
C TYR A 70 19.39 -2.89 3.16
N LYS A 71 20.21 -2.08 2.46
CA LYS A 71 19.80 -0.73 2.04
C LYS A 71 18.55 -0.74 1.14
N ALA A 72 18.44 -1.72 0.23
CA ALA A 72 17.28 -1.86 -0.63
C ALA A 72 16.03 -2.27 0.19
N ILE A 73 16.18 -3.24 1.09
CA ILE A 73 15.08 -3.69 1.96
C ILE A 73 14.62 -2.58 2.93
N LEU A 74 15.56 -1.85 3.53
CA LEU A 74 15.25 -0.75 4.45
C LEU A 74 14.53 0.40 3.73
N SER A 75 15.02 0.81 2.54
CA SER A 75 14.36 1.87 1.75
C SER A 75 12.94 1.47 1.32
N TYR A 76 12.76 0.21 0.94
CA TYR A 76 11.46 -0.36 0.59
C TYR A 76 10.51 -0.42 1.79
N GLY A 77 10.99 -0.94 2.93
CA GLY A 77 10.18 -1.04 4.15
C GLY A 77 9.82 0.31 4.75
N PHE A 78 10.74 1.31 4.69
CA PHE A 78 10.46 2.68 5.13
C PHE A 78 9.38 3.35 4.26
N ALA A 79 9.47 3.21 2.93
CA ALA A 79 8.46 3.72 2.02
C ALA A 79 7.11 3.04 2.25
N LEU A 80 7.09 1.73 2.47
CA LEU A 80 5.88 0.96 2.78
C LEU A 80 5.25 1.38 4.11
N ALA A 81 6.06 1.58 5.16
CA ALA A 81 5.57 2.06 6.47
C ALA A 81 4.97 3.46 6.35
N GLY A 82 5.68 4.38 5.71
CA GLY A 82 5.22 5.76 5.47
C GLY A 82 3.92 5.79 4.67
N MET A 83 3.83 5.01 3.58
CA MET A 83 2.62 4.88 2.78
C MET A 83 1.42 4.43 3.64
N ASN A 84 1.56 3.34 4.39
CA ASN A 84 0.48 2.82 5.22
C ASN A 84 0.05 3.80 6.31
N LEU A 85 1.00 4.40 7.01
CA LEU A 85 0.71 5.36 8.08
C LEU A 85 -0.01 6.60 7.55
N LEU A 86 0.56 7.24 6.53
CA LEU A 86 0.00 8.47 5.96
C LEU A 86 -1.36 8.23 5.31
N PHE A 87 -1.56 7.09 4.65
CA PHE A 87 -2.86 6.71 4.13
C PHE A 87 -3.90 6.58 5.24
N TYR A 88 -3.57 5.93 6.35
CA TYR A 88 -4.50 5.78 7.46
C TYR A 88 -4.82 7.11 8.16
N LEU A 89 -3.82 7.98 8.30
CA LEU A 89 -4.04 9.35 8.79
C LEU A 89 -4.94 10.16 7.84
N SER A 90 -4.84 9.90 6.53
CA SER A 90 -5.69 10.53 5.53
C SER A 90 -7.14 10.05 5.61
N ILE A 91 -7.40 8.73 5.62
CA ILE A 91 -8.77 8.18 5.64
C ILE A 91 -9.49 8.40 6.97
N ALA A 92 -8.76 8.72 8.03
CA ALA A 92 -9.37 9.16 9.29
C ALA A 92 -9.94 10.59 9.19
N ARG A 93 -9.52 11.39 8.20
CA ARG A 93 -9.89 12.80 8.01
C ARG A 93 -10.71 13.04 6.74
N LEU A 94 -10.58 12.17 5.75
CA LEU A 94 -11.23 12.28 4.45
C LEU A 94 -12.14 11.07 4.18
N PRO A 95 -13.16 11.24 3.34
CA PRO A 95 -13.86 10.12 2.72
C PRO A 95 -12.86 9.22 1.97
N LEU A 96 -13.05 7.90 2.09
CA LEU A 96 -12.12 6.91 1.54
C LEU A 96 -11.84 7.12 0.04
N GLY A 97 -12.87 7.40 -0.76
CA GLY A 97 -12.72 7.63 -2.21
C GLY A 97 -11.86 8.84 -2.53
N ILE A 98 -11.98 9.92 -1.74
CA ILE A 98 -11.16 11.15 -1.91
C ILE A 98 -9.70 10.85 -1.54
N ALA A 99 -9.46 10.20 -0.39
CA ALA A 99 -8.12 9.85 0.05
C ALA A 99 -7.40 8.95 -0.96
N VAL A 100 -8.08 7.90 -1.45
CA VAL A 100 -7.56 7.00 -2.49
C VAL A 100 -7.25 7.76 -3.78
N SER A 101 -8.12 8.68 -4.21
CA SER A 101 -7.89 9.45 -5.44
C SER A 101 -6.62 10.29 -5.37
N PHE A 102 -6.34 10.94 -4.24
CA PHE A 102 -5.10 11.69 -4.05
C PHE A 102 -3.87 10.78 -3.91
N GLU A 103 -4.00 9.66 -3.21
CA GLU A 103 -2.91 8.69 -3.07
C GLU A 103 -2.45 8.12 -4.41
N PHE A 104 -3.39 7.84 -5.33
CA PHE A 104 -3.09 7.29 -6.65
C PHE A 104 -2.28 8.22 -7.56
N ILE A 105 -2.20 9.52 -7.26
CA ILE A 105 -1.33 10.45 -7.97
C ILE A 105 0.12 9.94 -7.95
N GLY A 106 0.57 9.30 -6.86
CA GLY A 106 1.92 8.75 -6.75
C GLY A 106 2.22 7.67 -7.80
N PRO A 107 1.51 6.53 -7.79
CA PRO A 107 1.66 5.48 -8.81
C PRO A 107 1.47 5.98 -10.24
N LEU A 108 0.50 6.86 -10.48
CA LEU A 108 0.27 7.45 -11.80
C LEU A 108 1.45 8.31 -12.28
N SER A 109 2.05 9.09 -11.37
CA SER A 109 3.26 9.86 -11.68
C SER A 109 4.41 8.95 -12.09
N VAL A 110 4.59 7.81 -11.39
CA VAL A 110 5.59 6.80 -11.75
C VAL A 110 5.27 6.18 -13.11
N ALA A 111 4.01 5.79 -13.34
CA ALA A 111 3.60 5.22 -14.62
C ALA A 111 3.84 6.20 -15.78
N LEU A 112 3.52 7.49 -15.58
CA LEU A 112 3.75 8.53 -16.57
C LEU A 112 5.24 8.77 -16.84
N PHE A 113 6.07 8.75 -15.79
CA PHE A 113 7.52 8.96 -15.90
C PHE A 113 8.20 7.82 -16.67
N TYR A 114 7.72 6.58 -16.52
CA TYR A 114 8.26 5.41 -17.21
C TYR A 114 7.55 5.11 -18.54
N ALA A 115 6.52 5.87 -18.91
CA ALA A 115 5.80 5.72 -20.19
C ALA A 115 6.74 6.01 -21.37
N LYS A 116 6.85 5.05 -22.31
CA LYS A 116 7.71 5.17 -23.49
C LYS A 116 6.93 5.01 -24.79
N GLN A 117 5.82 4.31 -24.75
CA GLN A 117 5.00 4.00 -25.91
C GLN A 117 3.71 4.83 -25.90
N ARG A 118 3.14 5.11 -27.07
CA ARG A 118 1.90 5.86 -27.16
C ARG A 118 0.74 5.20 -26.42
N PHE A 119 0.73 3.88 -26.35
CA PHE A 119 -0.29 3.12 -25.61
C PHE A 119 -0.16 3.26 -24.09
N ASP A 120 1.05 3.54 -23.56
CA ASP A 120 1.23 3.76 -22.12
C ASP A 120 0.43 4.98 -21.67
N PHE A 121 0.41 6.06 -22.47
CA PHE A 121 -0.38 7.27 -22.20
C PHE A 121 -1.90 7.00 -22.26
N VAL A 122 -2.35 6.08 -23.11
CA VAL A 122 -3.76 5.68 -23.16
C VAL A 122 -4.15 4.99 -21.84
N TRP A 123 -3.32 4.09 -21.34
CA TRP A 123 -3.55 3.41 -20.06
C TRP A 123 -3.55 4.38 -18.88
N VAL A 124 -2.61 5.32 -18.84
CA VAL A 124 -2.59 6.40 -17.82
C VAL A 124 -3.85 7.24 -17.91
N GLY A 125 -4.27 7.62 -19.11
CA GLY A 125 -5.52 8.37 -19.35
C GLY A 125 -6.75 7.62 -18.86
N LEU A 126 -6.86 6.32 -19.14
CA LEU A 126 -7.94 5.47 -18.63
C LEU A 126 -7.93 5.36 -17.10
N ALA A 127 -6.76 5.27 -16.50
CA ALA A 127 -6.63 5.25 -15.03
C ALA A 127 -7.07 6.58 -14.41
N ILE A 128 -6.69 7.73 -15.00
CA ILE A 128 -7.17 9.05 -14.58
C ILE A 128 -8.69 9.15 -14.72
N LEU A 129 -9.24 8.71 -15.84
CA LEU A 129 -10.68 8.69 -16.04
C LEU A 129 -11.39 7.84 -14.97
N GLY A 130 -10.85 6.66 -14.66
CA GLY A 130 -11.37 5.80 -13.59
C GLY A 130 -11.34 6.49 -12.23
N LEU A 131 -10.28 7.22 -11.89
CA LEU A 131 -10.19 8.01 -10.66
C LEU A 131 -11.20 9.14 -10.61
N VAL A 132 -11.39 9.86 -11.72
CA VAL A 132 -12.39 10.93 -11.82
C VAL A 132 -13.80 10.37 -11.62
N LEU A 133 -14.12 9.21 -12.22
CA LEU A 133 -15.42 8.56 -12.04
C LEU A 133 -15.62 8.01 -10.61
N LEU A 134 -14.54 7.61 -9.94
CA LEU A 134 -14.57 7.14 -8.56
C LEU A 134 -14.66 8.29 -7.54
N PHE A 135 -14.29 9.51 -7.96
CA PHE A 135 -14.22 10.65 -7.06
C PHE A 135 -15.63 11.06 -6.61
N PRO A 136 -15.90 11.09 -5.29
CA PRO A 136 -17.24 11.38 -4.77
C PRO A 136 -17.47 12.90 -4.72
N PHE A 137 -17.84 13.49 -5.85
CA PHE A 137 -18.03 14.94 -6.01
C PHE A 137 -19.01 15.52 -4.98
N ASP A 138 -20.06 14.79 -4.63
CA ASP A 138 -21.04 15.23 -3.63
C ASP A 138 -20.41 15.41 -2.24
N GLN A 139 -19.48 14.53 -1.86
CA GLN A 139 -18.77 14.63 -0.59
C GLN A 139 -17.66 15.69 -0.63
N ALA A 140 -17.11 15.96 -1.81
CA ALA A 140 -16.12 16.99 -2.02
C ALA A 140 -16.72 18.42 -2.05
N ALA A 141 -18.03 18.56 -2.13
CA ALA A 141 -18.73 19.84 -2.02
C ALA A 141 -18.65 20.45 -0.60
N GLN A 142 -18.31 19.64 0.41
CA GLN A 142 -17.99 20.11 1.75
C GLN A 142 -16.50 20.48 1.86
N PRO A 143 -16.13 21.43 2.76
CA PRO A 143 -14.72 21.75 2.98
C PRO A 143 -13.91 20.51 3.38
N LEU A 144 -12.96 20.13 2.55
CA LEU A 144 -12.07 19.00 2.83
C LEU A 144 -10.99 19.45 3.82
N ASP A 145 -10.60 18.56 4.73
CA ASP A 145 -9.47 18.82 5.63
C ASP A 145 -8.14 18.89 4.83
N PRO A 146 -7.47 20.05 4.77
CA PRO A 146 -6.22 20.19 4.03
C PRO A 146 -5.11 19.27 4.53
N LEU A 147 -5.12 18.97 5.83
CA LEU A 147 -4.15 18.07 6.43
C LEU A 147 -4.39 16.61 5.98
N GLY A 148 -5.66 16.23 5.83
CA GLY A 148 -6.04 14.94 5.26
C GLY A 148 -5.56 14.79 3.81
N ILE A 149 -5.67 15.86 2.99
CA ILE A 149 -5.15 15.88 1.61
C ILE A 149 -3.61 15.78 1.62
N ALA A 150 -2.92 16.53 2.50
CA ALA A 150 -1.48 16.44 2.61
C ALA A 150 -0.99 15.04 2.97
N PHE A 151 -1.71 14.35 3.86
CA PHE A 151 -1.42 12.95 4.20
C PHE A 151 -1.66 12.02 3.01
N ALA A 152 -2.74 12.19 2.24
CA ALA A 152 -3.00 11.37 1.05
C ALA A 152 -1.91 11.54 -0.02
N LEU A 153 -1.51 12.78 -0.30
CA LEU A 153 -0.41 13.06 -1.24
C LEU A 153 0.93 12.52 -0.74
N GLY A 154 1.19 12.63 0.57
CA GLY A 154 2.37 12.05 1.20
C GLY A 154 2.37 10.51 1.10
N ALA A 155 1.23 9.87 1.30
CA ALA A 155 1.06 8.43 1.08
C ALA A 155 1.35 8.05 -0.38
N GLY A 156 0.82 8.81 -1.33
CA GLY A 156 1.10 8.64 -2.76
C GLY A 156 2.60 8.79 -3.10
N ALA A 157 3.27 9.79 -2.53
CA ALA A 157 4.72 9.95 -2.69
C ALA A 157 5.50 8.76 -2.12
N CYS A 158 5.13 8.27 -0.95
CA CYS A 158 5.70 7.04 -0.37
C CYS A 158 5.41 5.83 -1.25
N TRP A 159 4.21 5.74 -1.86
CA TRP A 159 3.88 4.66 -2.78
C TRP A 159 4.74 4.72 -4.05
N ALA A 160 4.96 5.90 -4.61
CA ALA A 160 5.88 6.08 -5.73
C ALA A 160 7.31 5.61 -5.36
N LEU A 161 7.81 6.01 -4.19
CA LEU A 161 9.12 5.57 -3.67
C LEU A 161 9.18 4.05 -3.46
N TYR A 162 8.12 3.45 -2.94
CA TYR A 162 7.97 2.01 -2.77
C TYR A 162 8.07 1.26 -4.10
N ILE A 163 7.39 1.73 -5.15
CA ILE A 163 7.47 1.15 -6.50
C ILE A 163 8.90 1.23 -7.03
N VAL A 164 9.54 2.39 -6.93
CA VAL A 164 10.92 2.60 -7.41
C VAL A 164 11.93 1.80 -6.58
N ALA A 165 11.75 1.75 -5.26
CA ALA A 165 12.62 0.95 -4.38
C ALA A 165 12.48 -0.55 -4.66
N GLY A 166 11.26 -1.02 -4.97
CA GLY A 166 10.98 -2.41 -5.31
C GLY A 166 11.64 -2.89 -6.62
N GLN A 167 12.00 -1.96 -7.52
CA GLN A 167 12.74 -2.29 -8.74
C GLN A 167 14.25 -2.49 -8.49
N ARG A 168 14.76 -2.09 -7.32
CA ARG A 168 16.17 -2.24 -7.00
C ARG A 168 16.49 -3.70 -6.65
N PRO A 169 17.64 -4.22 -7.11
CA PRO A 169 18.05 -5.58 -6.79
C PRO A 169 18.28 -5.70 -5.27
N SER A 170 17.44 -6.48 -4.61
CA SER A 170 17.51 -6.71 -3.16
C SER A 170 18.45 -7.86 -2.75
N GLY A 171 18.94 -8.63 -3.74
CA GLY A 171 19.75 -9.83 -3.51
C GLY A 171 18.92 -11.08 -3.21
N VAL A 172 17.58 -10.94 -3.09
CA VAL A 172 16.65 -12.04 -2.85
C VAL A 172 15.46 -11.93 -3.80
N SER A 173 14.59 -12.95 -3.82
CA SER A 173 13.40 -12.93 -4.67
C SER A 173 12.45 -11.79 -4.31
N GLY A 174 11.62 -11.36 -5.26
CA GLY A 174 10.63 -10.30 -5.04
C GLY A 174 9.69 -10.59 -3.86
N ASN A 175 9.25 -11.84 -3.73
CA ASN A 175 8.38 -12.28 -2.62
C ASN A 175 9.06 -12.09 -1.25
N HIS A 176 10.32 -12.45 -1.14
CA HIS A 176 11.11 -12.25 0.08
C HIS A 176 11.38 -10.77 0.34
N THR A 177 11.57 -9.97 -0.72
CA THR A 177 11.72 -8.50 -0.60
C THR A 177 10.47 -7.88 0.03
N VAL A 178 9.28 -8.26 -0.44
CA VAL A 178 8.00 -7.78 0.12
C VAL A 178 7.87 -8.20 1.58
N CYS A 179 8.13 -9.47 1.89
CA CYS A 179 8.05 -9.99 3.26
C CYS A 179 8.99 -9.24 4.22
N LEU A 180 10.28 -9.12 3.86
CA LEU A 180 11.27 -8.39 4.65
C LEU A 180 10.93 -6.91 4.77
N GLY A 181 10.42 -6.29 3.70
CA GLY A 181 9.98 -4.90 3.73
C GLY A 181 8.81 -4.66 4.65
N MET A 182 7.81 -5.56 4.66
CA MET A 182 6.69 -5.48 5.61
C MET A 182 7.16 -5.65 7.05
N PHE A 183 8.11 -6.54 7.28
CA PHE A 183 8.71 -6.74 8.59
C PHE A 183 9.46 -5.49 9.08
N VAL A 184 10.24 -4.84 8.21
CA VAL A 184 10.88 -3.55 8.49
C VAL A 184 9.84 -2.48 8.79
N GLY A 185 8.78 -2.40 7.97
CA GLY A 185 7.68 -1.46 8.20
C GLY A 185 7.00 -1.66 9.55
N MET A 186 6.76 -2.91 9.93
CA MET A 186 6.24 -3.28 11.25
C MET A 186 7.18 -2.83 12.37
N LEU A 187 8.50 -3.07 12.25
CA LEU A 187 9.50 -2.65 13.25
C LEU A 187 9.54 -1.13 13.43
N ILE A 188 9.20 -0.35 12.40
CA ILE A 188 9.11 1.11 12.46
C ILE A 188 7.82 1.55 13.16
N LEU A 189 6.67 0.98 12.78
CA LEU A 189 5.37 1.45 13.27
C LEU A 189 5.00 0.88 14.64
N MET A 190 5.46 -0.33 14.99
CA MET A 190 5.11 -0.97 16.25
C MET A 190 5.57 -0.18 17.48
N PRO A 191 6.81 0.32 17.57
CA PRO A 191 7.22 1.19 18.67
C PRO A 191 6.37 2.45 18.76
N LEU A 192 6.08 3.10 17.63
CA LEU A 192 5.24 4.29 17.59
C LEU A 192 3.81 4.00 18.08
N ALA A 193 3.25 2.84 17.74
CA ALA A 193 1.94 2.41 18.20
C ALA A 193 1.92 2.17 19.73
N VAL A 194 2.96 1.55 20.27
CA VAL A 194 3.08 1.31 21.72
C VAL A 194 3.22 2.63 22.47
N PHE A 195 4.03 3.58 21.97
CA PHE A 195 4.21 4.89 22.59
C PHE A 195 2.98 5.80 22.47
N SER A 196 2.15 5.64 21.42
CA SER A 196 0.90 6.42 21.27
C SER A 196 -0.25 5.95 22.16
N GLY A 197 -0.04 4.93 22.96
CA GLY A 197 -1.01 4.33 23.86
C GLY A 197 -1.79 3.20 23.18
N LEU A 198 -1.65 1.99 23.72
CA LEU A 198 -2.69 0.97 23.55
C LEU A 198 -4.00 1.53 24.09
N PRO A 199 -5.16 1.21 23.48
CA PRO A 199 -6.42 1.74 23.95
C PRO A 199 -6.58 1.43 25.45
N THR A 200 -6.68 2.49 26.26
CA THR A 200 -6.83 2.37 27.71
C THR A 200 -8.26 1.91 28.12
N ASN A 201 -9.11 1.62 27.13
CA ASN A 201 -10.51 1.27 27.33
C ASN A 201 -10.89 -0.09 26.73
N VAL A 202 -10.15 -1.13 27.07
CA VAL A 202 -10.59 -2.52 26.84
C VAL A 202 -10.68 -3.20 28.21
N PHE A 203 -11.61 -2.67 29.06
CA PHE A 203 -12.19 -3.40 30.18
C PHE A 203 -13.59 -2.82 30.45
#